data_fd1fb5ab4d6b514e963fabaf51e36600
#
_entry.id   fd1fb5ab4d6b514e963fabaf51e36600
#
_cell.length_a   1.000
_cell.length_b   1.000
_cell.length_c   1.000
_cell.angle_alpha   90.00
_cell.angle_beta   90.00
_cell.angle_gamma   90.00
#
_symmetry.space_group_name_H-M   'P 1'
#
loop_
_entity.id
_entity.type
_entity.pdbx_description
1 polymer ?
#
loop_
_entity_poly.entity_id
_entity_poly.type
_entity_poly.pdbx_seq_one_letter_code
_entity_poly.pdbx_strand_id
1 'polypeptide(L)'
;MPKLTTCLALLFGLLLGGSLAAPAFASDAGPSGSDSDTPYIDLAPAFVTNYDGGGRLRYLKVDVSVRARKPTDEAVRHHMPYIRNSLVTLFSSQLEENITSTDGKEALRLTALEEIRRILTKLDGAGAENILELYFTSFVIQQ
;
A
#
# COMPACT_ATOMS: atom_id res chain seq x y z
N MET A 1 -15.72 -68.31 44.44
CA MET A 1 -14.87 -69.51 44.37
C MET A 1 -14.31 -69.59 42.97
N PRO A 2 -13.13 -70.04 42.85
CA PRO A 2 -11.81 -69.37 43.01
C PRO A 2 -11.12 -69.31 41.65
N LYS A 3 -10.03 -68.78 41.42
CA LYS A 3 -8.59 -68.93 41.77
C LYS A 3 -7.82 -68.01 40.82
N LEU A 4 -7.01 -67.05 41.24
CA LEU A 4 -5.60 -67.24 41.56
C LEU A 4 -4.75 -67.96 40.48
N THR A 5 -3.84 -67.25 39.84
CA THR A 5 -2.42 -67.59 39.63
C THR A 5 -1.81 -66.51 38.70
N THR A 6 -1.00 -65.61 39.23
CA THR A 6 0.47 -65.63 39.32
C THR A 6 1.24 -66.08 38.09
N CYS A 7 2.03 -65.15 37.52
CA CYS A 7 3.40 -65.28 37.03
C CYS A 7 3.73 -64.00 36.22
N LEU A 8 4.48 -63.09 36.79
CA LEU A 8 5.94 -62.95 36.89
C LEU A 8 6.68 -63.38 35.59
N ALA A 9 7.08 -62.39 34.84
CA ALA A 9 8.29 -62.44 34.03
C ALA A 9 8.76 -61.01 33.71
N LEU A 10 9.85 -60.66 34.33
CA LEU A 10 10.79 -59.58 33.99
C LEU A 10 11.38 -59.81 32.62
N LEU A 11 11.48 -58.75 31.82
CA LEU A 11 12.55 -58.54 30.85
C LEU A 11 12.49 -57.08 30.36
N PHE A 12 13.27 -56.28 30.98
CA PHE A 12 14.46 -55.53 30.56
C PHE A 12 14.50 -55.34 29.04
N GLY A 13 14.20 -54.10 28.62
CA GLY A 13 14.35 -53.61 27.26
C GLY A 13 14.60 -52.11 27.29
N LEU A 14 15.84 -51.73 27.55
CA LEU A 14 16.41 -50.40 27.45
C LEU A 14 16.48 -50.02 25.96
N LEU A 15 15.63 -49.15 25.47
CA LEU A 15 15.78 -48.52 24.17
C LEU A 15 15.78 -47.03 24.34
N LEU A 16 17.00 -46.45 24.24
CA LEU A 16 17.23 -45.04 24.03
C LEU A 16 16.53 -44.61 22.72
N GLY A 17 15.42 -43.99 22.85
CA GLY A 17 14.77 -43.24 21.77
C GLY A 17 15.13 -41.77 21.88
N GLY A 18 16.14 -41.31 21.17
CA GLY A 18 16.49 -39.89 21.08
C GLY A 18 15.32 -39.07 20.51
N SER A 19 14.77 -38.21 21.35
CA SER A 19 13.90 -37.14 20.93
C SER A 19 14.70 -36.15 20.06
N LEU A 20 14.57 -36.22 18.76
CA LEU A 20 14.91 -35.13 17.85
C LEU A 20 13.89 -34.02 18.10
N ALA A 21 14.26 -33.08 18.96
CA ALA A 21 13.57 -31.79 19.05
C ALA A 21 13.79 -31.06 17.72
N ALA A 22 12.79 -31.09 16.85
CA ALA A 22 12.74 -30.18 15.73
C ALA A 22 12.64 -28.75 16.28
N PRO A 23 13.47 -27.79 15.82
CA PRO A 23 13.26 -26.41 16.16
C PRO A 23 11.91 -26.02 15.54
N ALA A 24 10.92 -25.73 16.36
CA ALA A 24 9.75 -25.00 15.97
C ALA A 24 10.24 -23.61 15.55
N PHE A 25 10.30 -23.35 14.25
CA PHE A 25 10.34 -21.99 13.76
C PHE A 25 9.02 -21.38 14.22
N ALA A 26 9.07 -20.68 15.34
CA ALA A 26 8.06 -19.72 15.69
C ALA A 26 8.02 -18.75 14.50
N SER A 27 7.01 -18.87 13.65
CA SER A 27 6.63 -17.80 12.76
C SER A 27 6.28 -16.65 13.70
N ASP A 28 7.19 -15.70 13.79
CA ASP A 28 6.95 -14.40 14.36
C ASP A 28 5.85 -13.77 13.51
N ALA A 29 4.61 -13.99 13.94
CA ALA A 29 3.49 -13.22 13.47
C ALA A 29 3.74 -11.82 14.04
N GLY A 30 4.52 -11.04 13.30
CA GLY A 30 4.62 -9.61 13.51
C GLY A 30 3.21 -9.04 13.64
N PRO A 31 3.03 -7.93 14.35
CA PRO A 31 1.72 -7.38 14.63
C PRO A 31 1.00 -7.17 13.29
N SER A 32 0.00 -8.00 13.01
CA SER A 32 -1.02 -7.77 11.99
C SER A 32 -1.85 -6.58 12.46
N GLY A 33 -1.21 -5.41 12.49
CA GLY A 33 -1.89 -4.14 12.62
C GLY A 33 -2.71 -3.95 11.35
N SER A 34 -3.98 -4.20 11.44
CA SER A 34 -5.12 -3.73 10.64
C SER A 34 -4.84 -2.92 9.35
N ASP A 35 -4.00 -3.42 8.45
CA ASP A 35 -3.86 -2.88 7.09
C ASP A 35 -5.12 -3.09 6.24
N SER A 36 -6.04 -3.95 6.73
CA SER A 36 -7.31 -4.22 6.06
C SER A 36 -8.27 -3.02 6.05
N ASP A 37 -8.10 -2.07 6.97
CA ASP A 37 -8.96 -0.90 7.11
C ASP A 37 -8.46 0.35 6.36
N THR A 38 -7.22 0.32 5.90
CA THR A 38 -6.57 1.43 5.18
C THR A 38 -5.86 0.94 3.92
N PRO A 39 -6.59 0.45 2.91
CA PRO A 39 -5.99 -0.06 1.69
C PRO A 39 -5.26 1.02 0.90
N TYR A 40 -4.29 0.55 0.11
CA TYR A 40 -3.67 1.34 -0.95
C TYR A 40 -4.48 1.17 -2.24
N ILE A 41 -4.66 2.27 -2.96
CA ILE A 41 -5.38 2.32 -4.22
C ILE A 41 -4.44 2.88 -5.28
N ASP A 42 -4.05 2.06 -6.22
CA ASP A 42 -3.23 2.51 -7.34
C ASP A 42 -4.12 3.23 -8.36
N LEU A 43 -3.71 4.45 -8.72
CA LEU A 43 -4.39 5.24 -9.75
C LEU A 43 -3.89 4.86 -11.14
N ALA A 44 -3.95 3.57 -11.45
CA ALA A 44 -3.48 3.02 -12.72
C ALA A 44 -4.35 3.41 -13.93
N PRO A 45 -3.74 3.45 -15.13
CA PRO A 45 -2.32 3.33 -15.47
C PRO A 45 -1.50 4.56 -15.06
N ALA A 46 -0.16 4.51 -15.23
CA ALA A 46 0.72 5.66 -15.01
C ALA A 46 0.22 6.94 -15.71
N PHE A 47 0.44 8.07 -15.08
CA PHE A 47 0.23 9.37 -15.71
C PHE A 47 1.40 9.69 -16.62
N VAL A 48 1.12 9.96 -17.88
CA VAL A 48 2.12 10.44 -18.83
C VAL A 48 1.65 11.79 -19.36
N THR A 49 2.37 12.84 -19.01
CA THR A 49 2.01 14.20 -19.37
C THR A 49 3.21 14.94 -19.96
N ASN A 50 2.95 15.98 -20.73
CA ASN A 50 3.98 16.91 -21.13
C ASN A 50 4.07 18.04 -20.11
N TYR A 51 5.27 18.55 -19.90
CA TYR A 51 5.50 19.77 -19.12
C TYR A 51 6.36 20.74 -19.89
N ASP A 52 6.33 22.03 -19.53
CA ASP A 52 7.17 23.05 -20.14
C ASP A 52 8.57 23.02 -19.55
N GLY A 53 9.52 22.57 -20.34
CA GLY A 53 10.94 22.57 -20.02
C GLY A 53 11.70 23.72 -20.73
N GLY A 54 11.22 24.96 -20.60
CA GLY A 54 11.89 26.12 -21.20
C GLY A 54 11.76 26.19 -22.72
N GLY A 55 10.53 25.95 -23.24
CA GLY A 55 10.21 25.98 -24.66
C GLY A 55 10.45 24.66 -25.40
N ARG A 56 10.77 23.58 -24.68
CA ARG A 56 10.83 22.22 -25.21
C ARG A 56 9.79 21.35 -24.52
N LEU A 57 9.03 20.59 -25.31
CA LEU A 57 8.15 19.58 -24.77
C LEU A 57 8.98 18.44 -24.18
N ARG A 58 8.79 18.22 -22.90
CA ARG A 58 9.40 17.14 -22.13
C ARG A 58 8.31 16.29 -21.49
N TYR A 59 8.64 15.08 -21.12
CA TYR A 59 7.67 14.13 -20.58
C TYR A 59 7.90 13.89 -19.11
N LEU A 60 6.79 13.88 -18.38
CA LEU A 60 6.70 13.46 -16.99
C LEU A 60 5.87 12.19 -16.93
N LYS A 61 6.45 11.11 -16.37
CA LYS A 61 5.73 9.88 -16.06
C LYS A 61 5.65 9.70 -14.55
N VAL A 62 4.45 9.56 -14.02
CA VAL A 62 4.20 9.40 -12.58
C VAL A 62 3.26 8.23 -12.36
N ASP A 63 3.64 7.32 -11.45
CA ASP A 63 2.75 6.34 -10.88
C ASP A 63 2.33 6.82 -9.49
N VAL A 64 1.03 6.76 -9.21
CA VAL A 64 0.42 7.31 -8.00
C VAL A 64 -0.35 6.23 -7.26
N SER A 65 -0.13 6.13 -5.96
CA SER A 65 -0.92 5.33 -5.05
C SER A 65 -1.47 6.19 -3.92
N VAL A 66 -2.71 5.95 -3.53
CA VAL A 66 -3.42 6.69 -2.48
C VAL A 66 -3.76 5.73 -1.35
N ARG A 67 -3.53 6.15 -0.12
CA ARG A 67 -3.93 5.42 1.07
C ARG A 67 -5.19 6.05 1.66
N ALA A 68 -6.25 5.27 1.74
CA ALA A 68 -7.54 5.73 2.23
C ALA A 68 -8.14 4.75 3.24
N ARG A 69 -8.90 5.27 4.23
CA ARG A 69 -9.70 4.44 5.11
C ARG A 69 -10.98 3.99 4.43
N LYS A 70 -11.45 2.80 4.78
CA LYS A 70 -12.78 2.34 4.38
C LYS A 70 -13.86 3.20 5.08
N PRO A 71 -14.99 3.46 4.41
CA PRO A 71 -15.36 3.05 3.04
C PRO A 71 -14.90 4.02 1.95
N THR A 72 -14.09 5.03 2.26
CA THR A 72 -13.67 6.09 1.33
C THR A 72 -12.84 5.56 0.16
N ASP A 73 -12.19 4.40 0.33
CA ASP A 73 -11.48 3.72 -0.76
C ASP A 73 -12.40 3.37 -1.94
N GLU A 74 -13.66 3.03 -1.68
CA GLU A 74 -14.66 2.79 -2.72
C GLU A 74 -15.03 4.08 -3.46
N ALA A 75 -15.15 5.20 -2.74
CA ALA A 75 -15.39 6.51 -3.34
C ALA A 75 -14.24 6.92 -4.28
N VAL A 76 -12.98 6.68 -3.88
CA VAL A 76 -11.82 6.90 -4.74
C VAL A 76 -11.92 6.10 -6.03
N ARG A 77 -12.28 4.81 -5.92
CA ARG A 77 -12.45 3.92 -7.10
C ARG A 77 -13.61 4.35 -7.98
N HIS A 78 -14.73 4.75 -7.38
CA HIS A 78 -15.91 5.21 -8.10
C HIS A 78 -15.63 6.48 -8.90
N HIS A 79 -14.94 7.44 -8.29
CA HIS A 79 -14.61 8.72 -8.92
C HIS A 79 -13.25 8.72 -9.64
N MET A 80 -12.64 7.55 -9.86
CA MET A 80 -11.34 7.40 -10.49
C MET A 80 -11.19 8.20 -11.80
N PRO A 81 -12.15 8.19 -12.75
CA PRO A 81 -12.01 8.96 -13.99
C PRO A 81 -11.87 10.46 -13.74
N TYR A 82 -12.65 11.00 -12.81
CA TYR A 82 -12.61 12.43 -12.48
C TYR A 82 -11.28 12.78 -11.77
N ILE A 83 -10.88 12.00 -10.79
CA ILE A 83 -9.61 12.15 -10.07
C ILE A 83 -8.44 12.14 -11.06
N ARG A 84 -8.41 11.17 -11.95
CA ARG A 84 -7.35 11.05 -12.95
C ARG A 84 -7.31 12.26 -13.88
N ASN A 85 -8.46 12.75 -14.36
CA ASN A 85 -8.51 13.93 -15.22
C ASN A 85 -7.93 15.17 -14.52
N SER A 86 -8.28 15.39 -13.25
CA SER A 86 -7.76 16.51 -12.46
C SER A 86 -6.25 16.40 -12.23
N LEU A 87 -5.75 15.20 -11.93
CA LEU A 87 -4.31 14.97 -11.74
C LEU A 87 -3.51 15.12 -13.03
N VAL A 88 -4.05 14.69 -14.17
CA VAL A 88 -3.44 14.96 -15.49
C VAL A 88 -3.27 16.46 -15.72
N THR A 89 -4.30 17.24 -15.44
CA THR A 89 -4.24 18.71 -15.53
C THR A 89 -3.22 19.30 -14.58
N LEU A 90 -3.18 18.82 -13.33
CA LEU A 90 -2.20 19.25 -12.34
C LEU A 90 -0.76 18.96 -12.80
N PHE A 91 -0.48 17.74 -13.25
CA PHE A 91 0.87 17.33 -13.65
C PHE A 91 1.33 18.03 -14.93
N SER A 92 0.43 18.27 -15.88
CA SER A 92 0.76 18.97 -17.13
C SER A 92 1.02 20.46 -16.95
N SER A 93 0.54 21.07 -15.88
CA SER A 93 0.74 22.48 -15.57
C SER A 93 2.03 22.77 -14.80
N GLN A 94 2.86 21.75 -14.52
CA GLN A 94 4.07 21.93 -13.73
C GLN A 94 5.20 22.55 -14.55
N LEU A 95 6.01 23.36 -13.87
CA LEU A 95 7.26 23.86 -14.38
C LEU A 95 8.40 22.91 -14.03
N GLU A 96 9.46 22.91 -14.84
CA GLU A 96 10.62 22.04 -14.63
C GLU A 96 11.24 22.17 -13.24
N GLU A 97 11.34 23.37 -12.72
CA GLU A 97 11.89 23.67 -11.38
C GLU A 97 11.10 22.98 -10.26
N ASN A 98 9.77 22.87 -10.42
CA ASN A 98 8.89 22.26 -9.43
C ASN A 98 8.99 20.72 -9.38
N ILE A 99 9.38 20.11 -10.48
CA ILE A 99 9.41 18.64 -10.59
C ILE A 99 10.82 18.05 -10.49
N THR A 100 11.86 18.86 -10.60
CA THR A 100 13.27 18.43 -10.50
C THR A 100 13.79 18.46 -9.07
N SER A 101 13.33 19.40 -8.23
CA SER A 101 13.76 19.52 -6.85
C SER A 101 12.99 18.56 -5.93
N THR A 102 13.60 18.18 -4.81
CA THR A 102 12.95 17.35 -3.79
C THR A 102 11.76 18.07 -3.16
N ASP A 103 11.94 19.35 -2.82
CA ASP A 103 10.90 20.17 -2.19
C ASP A 103 9.73 20.40 -3.15
N GLY A 104 10.02 20.61 -4.43
CA GLY A 104 8.98 20.75 -5.45
C GLY A 104 8.16 19.48 -5.67
N LYS A 105 8.81 18.31 -5.65
CA LYS A 105 8.11 17.01 -5.71
C LYS A 105 7.20 16.80 -4.50
N GLU A 106 7.67 17.17 -3.32
CA GLU A 106 6.87 17.06 -2.10
C GLU A 106 5.70 18.05 -2.13
N ALA A 107 5.91 19.29 -2.55
CA ALA A 107 4.83 20.26 -2.73
C ALA A 107 3.79 19.76 -3.75
N LEU A 108 4.22 19.17 -4.86
CA LEU A 108 3.33 18.58 -5.86
C LEU A 108 2.55 17.39 -5.29
N ARG A 109 3.20 16.54 -4.48
CA ARG A 109 2.55 15.41 -3.80
C ARG A 109 1.42 15.90 -2.88
N LEU A 110 1.70 16.91 -2.07
CA LEU A 110 0.70 17.49 -1.17
C LEU A 110 -0.44 18.15 -1.95
N THR A 111 -0.13 18.87 -3.02
CA THR A 111 -1.15 19.48 -3.89
C THR A 111 -2.05 18.41 -4.53
N ALA A 112 -1.47 17.30 -5.00
CA ALA A 112 -2.23 16.19 -5.56
C ALA A 112 -3.14 15.53 -4.50
N LEU A 113 -2.66 15.38 -3.26
CA LEU A 113 -3.46 14.87 -2.15
C LEU A 113 -4.66 15.77 -1.85
N GLU A 114 -4.42 17.07 -1.74
CA GLU A 114 -5.49 18.04 -1.49
C GLU A 114 -6.50 18.11 -2.65
N GLU A 115 -6.06 17.94 -3.89
CA GLU A 115 -6.94 17.89 -5.04
C GLU A 115 -7.90 16.70 -4.98
N ILE A 116 -7.41 15.51 -4.59
CA ILE A 116 -8.27 14.35 -4.39
C ILE A 116 -9.27 14.59 -3.26
N ARG A 117 -8.82 15.14 -2.14
CA ARG A 117 -9.69 15.50 -1.01
C ARG A 117 -10.78 16.46 -1.42
N ARG A 118 -10.43 17.49 -2.17
CA ARG A 118 -11.37 18.49 -2.70
C ARG A 118 -12.42 17.86 -3.62
N ILE A 119 -12.00 16.95 -4.49
CA ILE A 119 -12.90 16.22 -5.40
C ILE A 119 -13.92 15.42 -4.62
N LEU A 120 -13.48 14.60 -3.66
CA LEU A 120 -14.37 13.76 -2.87
C LEU A 120 -15.31 14.58 -2.00
N THR A 121 -14.84 15.65 -1.38
CA THR A 121 -15.70 16.57 -0.65
C THR A 121 -16.80 17.16 -1.53
N LYS A 122 -16.46 17.51 -2.77
CA LYS A 122 -17.41 18.09 -3.73
C LYS A 122 -18.45 17.09 -4.22
N LEU A 123 -18.05 15.82 -4.44
CA LEU A 123 -18.91 14.80 -5.07
C LEU A 123 -19.69 13.98 -4.03
N ASP A 124 -19.07 13.64 -2.90
CA ASP A 124 -19.67 12.79 -1.87
C ASP A 124 -20.01 13.57 -0.58
N GLY A 125 -19.59 14.83 -0.48
CA GLY A 125 -19.90 15.69 0.66
C GLY A 125 -19.15 15.39 1.97
N ALA A 126 -18.43 14.27 2.04
CA ALA A 126 -17.68 13.85 3.22
C ALA A 126 -16.55 12.87 2.85
N GLY A 127 -15.65 12.62 3.80
CA GLY A 127 -14.62 11.56 3.67
C GLY A 127 -13.24 12.05 3.24
N ALA A 128 -13.06 13.33 3.00
CA ALA A 128 -11.75 13.89 2.62
C ALA A 128 -10.68 13.60 3.69
N GLU A 129 -11.07 13.61 4.97
CA GLU A 129 -10.20 13.29 6.11
C GLU A 129 -9.76 11.83 6.14
N ASN A 130 -10.48 10.96 5.44
CA ASN A 130 -10.15 9.54 5.32
C ASN A 130 -9.16 9.25 4.19
N ILE A 131 -8.84 10.23 3.35
CA ILE A 131 -7.70 10.16 2.44
C ILE A 131 -6.47 10.55 3.23
N LEU A 132 -5.68 9.56 3.60
CA LEU A 132 -4.57 9.75 4.53
C LEU A 132 -3.35 10.31 3.84
N GLU A 133 -2.92 9.65 2.76
CA GLU A 133 -1.67 9.95 2.09
C GLU A 133 -1.74 9.64 0.59
N LEU A 134 -0.87 10.29 -0.15
CA LEU A 134 -0.60 10.02 -1.56
C LEU A 134 0.90 9.79 -1.74
N TYR A 135 1.24 8.81 -2.55
CA TYR A 135 2.61 8.44 -2.86
C TYR A 135 2.85 8.48 -4.35
N PHE A 136 3.99 9.00 -4.74
CA PHE A 136 4.55 8.77 -6.06
C PHE A 136 5.39 7.49 -6.00
N THR A 137 4.85 6.38 -6.51
CA THR A 137 5.52 5.09 -6.52
C THR A 137 6.56 5.00 -7.64
N SER A 138 6.41 5.84 -8.65
CA SER A 138 7.41 6.10 -9.69
C SER A 138 7.33 7.56 -10.12
N PHE A 139 8.46 8.20 -10.37
CA PHE A 139 8.53 9.58 -10.83
C PHE A 139 9.69 9.74 -11.78
N VAL A 140 9.40 9.77 -13.08
CA VAL A 140 10.39 9.80 -14.15
C VAL A 140 10.22 11.06 -14.97
N ILE A 141 11.30 11.83 -15.06
CA ILE A 141 11.40 13.03 -15.90
C ILE A 141 12.27 12.68 -17.08
N GLN A 142 11.73 12.81 -18.27
CA GLN A 142 12.48 12.64 -19.50
C GLN A 142 12.88 14.03 -20.00
N GLN A 143 14.19 14.26 -20.03
CA GLN A 143 14.82 15.50 -20.50
C GLN A 143 15.13 15.42 -22.00
#